data_1d5712f908106abc0489ebaf967b084c
#
_entry.id   1d5712f908106abc0489ebaf967b084c
#
_cell.length_a   1.000
_cell.length_b   1.000
_cell.length_c   1.000
_cell.angle_alpha   90.00
_cell.angle_beta   90.00
_cell.angle_gamma   90.00
#
_symmetry.space_group_name_H-M   'P 1'
#
loop_
_entity.id
_entity.type
_entity.pdbx_description
1 polymer ?
#
loop_
_entity_poly.entity_id
_entity_poly.type
_entity_poly.pdbx_seq_one_letter_code
_entity_poly.pdbx_strand_id
1 'polypeptide(L)'
;KRQIILRSLICIVLIINISCKNADPKKDKLVSKEGMVFIPGGNFDMGGDNEEARSDEFPKHQVTVSSFWMDITEVTNAQFKKFIEETGYTTTAERKIDWDEIKEMLPPGTPKPHDSLLSPASLVFKETSTSNLNDYSKWWSLIRNANWKQPFGPQSDIVGKDNYPVVHVSWEDANEYCKWAGKRLPTEAEFEYASRAGIIN
;
A
#
# COMPACT_ATOMS: atom_id res chain seq x y z
N LYS A 1 -44.92 82.00 28.24
CA LYS A 1 -43.83 82.14 27.23
C LYS A 1 -42.52 81.67 27.84
N ARG A 2 -42.21 80.42 27.69
CA ARG A 2 -40.84 79.83 27.59
C ARG A 2 -41.03 78.33 27.57
N GLN A 3 -40.75 77.76 26.42
CA GLN A 3 -40.68 76.36 26.23
C GLN A 3 -39.47 75.79 26.97
N ILE A 4 -39.69 74.75 27.77
CA ILE A 4 -38.65 73.99 28.40
C ILE A 4 -38.60 72.71 27.57
N ILE A 5 -37.53 72.53 26.82
CA ILE A 5 -37.25 71.35 26.01
C ILE A 5 -36.68 70.29 26.93
N LEU A 6 -37.43 69.21 27.17
CA LEU A 6 -37.01 68.02 27.92
C LEU A 6 -36.21 67.14 26.97
N ARG A 7 -34.88 67.12 27.14
CA ARG A 7 -34.03 66.24 26.40
C ARG A 7 -34.04 64.85 27.10
N SER A 8 -34.75 63.92 26.53
CA SER A 8 -34.62 62.51 26.89
C SER A 8 -33.30 61.95 26.42
N LEU A 9 -32.46 61.55 27.37
CA LEU A 9 -31.22 60.83 27.15
C LEU A 9 -31.58 59.36 26.92
N ILE A 10 -31.58 58.92 25.66
CA ILE A 10 -31.70 57.50 25.36
C ILE A 10 -30.31 56.89 25.45
N CYS A 11 -30.05 56.15 26.53
CA CYS A 11 -28.86 55.27 26.64
C CYS A 11 -29.06 54.07 25.75
N ILE A 12 -28.43 54.11 24.60
CA ILE A 12 -28.29 52.91 23.75
C ILE A 12 -27.17 52.05 24.36
N VAL A 13 -27.56 51.00 25.05
CA VAL A 13 -26.64 49.92 25.47
C VAL A 13 -26.28 49.11 24.25
N LEU A 14 -25.12 49.34 23.68
CA LEU A 14 -24.55 48.45 22.65
C LEU A 14 -24.08 47.18 23.33
N ILE A 15 -24.90 46.14 23.23
CA ILE A 15 -24.46 44.78 23.58
C ILE A 15 -23.53 44.32 22.47
N ILE A 16 -22.23 44.43 22.69
CA ILE A 16 -21.21 43.81 21.83
C ILE A 16 -21.26 42.29 22.12
N ASN A 17 -21.97 41.56 21.27
CA ASN A 17 -21.85 40.10 21.22
C ASN A 17 -20.43 39.76 20.73
N ILE A 18 -19.49 39.57 21.66
CA ILE A 18 -18.21 38.91 21.36
C ILE A 18 -18.54 37.45 21.16
N SER A 19 -18.89 37.11 19.93
CA SER A 19 -18.91 35.72 19.47
C SER A 19 -17.47 35.26 19.49
N CYS A 20 -17.07 34.56 20.55
CA CYS A 20 -15.88 33.74 20.54
C CYS A 20 -16.09 32.69 19.43
N LYS A 21 -15.62 32.98 18.21
CA LYS A 21 -15.32 31.93 17.26
C LYS A 21 -14.24 31.08 17.92
N ASN A 22 -14.64 29.94 18.45
CA ASN A 22 -13.71 28.87 18.73
C ASN A 22 -12.93 28.68 17.42
N ALA A 23 -11.72 29.19 17.38
CA ALA A 23 -10.76 28.83 16.34
C ALA A 23 -10.54 27.33 16.52
N ASP A 24 -11.07 26.55 15.58
CA ASP A 24 -10.66 25.15 15.41
C ASP A 24 -9.13 25.13 15.43
N PRO A 25 -8.52 24.32 16.31
CA PRO A 25 -7.08 24.21 16.32
C PRO A 25 -6.66 23.67 14.96
N LYS A 26 -6.03 24.56 14.17
CA LYS A 26 -5.25 24.25 12.98
C LYS A 26 -5.72 22.98 12.23
N LYS A 27 -6.66 23.14 11.31
CA LYS A 27 -6.60 22.37 10.08
C LYS A 27 -5.27 22.73 9.44
N ASP A 28 -4.21 22.01 9.81
CA ASP A 28 -2.99 22.02 9.04
C ASP A 28 -3.42 21.79 7.60
N LYS A 29 -3.06 22.70 6.72
CA LYS A 29 -3.24 22.51 5.28
C LYS A 29 -2.46 21.26 4.95
N LEU A 30 -3.14 20.10 4.96
CA LEU A 30 -2.59 18.85 4.47
C LEU A 30 -2.15 19.14 3.05
N VAL A 31 -0.85 19.22 2.84
CA VAL A 31 -0.28 19.35 1.51
C VAL A 31 -0.75 18.10 0.77
N SER A 32 -1.69 18.28 -0.16
CA SER A 32 -2.19 17.17 -0.95
C SER A 32 -1.03 16.62 -1.79
N LYS A 33 -0.64 15.38 -1.54
CA LYS A 33 0.23 14.63 -2.45
C LYS A 33 -0.69 13.90 -3.42
N GLU A 34 -0.54 14.18 -4.70
CA GLU A 34 -1.38 13.57 -5.73
C GLU A 34 -1.36 12.03 -5.63
N GLY A 35 -2.55 11.43 -5.57
CA GLY A 35 -2.73 10.00 -5.47
C GLY A 35 -2.40 9.39 -4.10
N MET A 36 -2.16 10.20 -3.06
CA MET A 36 -1.86 9.73 -1.72
C MET A 36 -2.85 10.28 -0.69
N VAL A 37 -3.07 9.53 0.38
CA VAL A 37 -3.83 9.93 1.56
C VAL A 37 -2.89 10.13 2.75
N PHE A 38 -3.17 11.14 3.56
CA PHE A 38 -2.45 11.35 4.81
C PHE A 38 -3.03 10.44 5.89
N ILE A 39 -2.18 9.61 6.48
CA ILE A 39 -2.51 8.77 7.63
C ILE A 39 -1.95 9.46 8.88
N PRO A 40 -2.81 9.99 9.77
CA PRO A 40 -2.34 10.56 11.03
C PRO A 40 -1.72 9.47 11.90
N GLY A 41 -0.62 9.80 12.55
CA GLY A 41 0.01 8.87 13.49
C GLY A 41 -0.88 8.59 14.70
N GLY A 42 -0.58 7.50 15.40
CA GLY A 42 -1.33 7.08 16.57
C GLY A 42 -0.80 5.80 17.19
N ASN A 43 -1.51 5.32 18.19
CA ASN A 43 -1.26 4.05 18.86
C ASN A 43 -2.33 3.05 18.46
N PHE A 44 -1.96 1.80 18.29
CA PHE A 44 -2.89 0.71 18.05
C PHE A 44 -2.31 -0.61 18.60
N ASP A 45 -3.16 -1.60 18.76
CA ASP A 45 -2.75 -2.94 19.15
C ASP A 45 -2.48 -3.77 17.89
N MET A 46 -1.19 -3.97 17.59
CA MET A 46 -0.71 -4.74 16.45
C MET A 46 -0.77 -6.24 16.75
N GLY A 47 -1.07 -7.04 15.73
CA GLY A 47 -1.14 -8.49 15.82
C GLY A 47 -2.51 -9.00 16.25
N GLY A 48 -2.56 -10.25 16.65
CA GLY A 48 -3.79 -10.96 17.00
C GLY A 48 -3.78 -11.60 18.39
N ASP A 49 -4.98 -11.93 18.89
CA ASP A 49 -5.19 -12.55 20.19
C ASP A 49 -6.31 -13.61 20.16
N ASN A 50 -6.76 -14.01 18.98
CA ASN A 50 -7.85 -14.97 18.76
C ASN A 50 -7.41 -16.15 17.89
N GLU A 51 -8.31 -17.11 17.68
CA GLU A 51 -8.03 -18.35 16.94
C GLU A 51 -7.81 -18.13 15.42
N GLU A 52 -8.16 -16.98 14.90
CA GLU A 52 -7.95 -16.62 13.48
C GLU A 52 -6.54 -16.09 13.23
N ALA A 53 -5.87 -15.64 14.30
CA ALA A 53 -4.52 -15.12 14.21
C ALA A 53 -3.50 -16.25 14.00
N ARG A 54 -2.51 -15.99 13.15
CA ARG A 54 -1.41 -16.92 12.92
C ARG A 54 -0.40 -16.86 14.08
N SER A 55 0.40 -17.91 14.22
CA SER A 55 1.38 -18.00 15.31
C SER A 55 2.42 -16.88 15.34
N ASP A 56 2.70 -16.27 14.20
CA ASP A 56 3.63 -15.15 14.04
C ASP A 56 3.01 -13.77 14.35
N GLU A 57 1.69 -13.70 14.53
CA GLU A 57 0.96 -12.50 14.91
C GLU A 57 0.82 -12.33 16.43
N PHE A 58 1.23 -13.32 17.21
CA PHE A 58 1.20 -13.27 18.68
C PHE A 58 2.54 -12.81 19.28
N PRO A 59 2.50 -12.14 20.43
CA PRO A 59 1.32 -11.63 21.13
C PRO A 59 0.84 -10.32 20.55
N LYS A 60 -0.46 -10.06 20.65
CA LYS A 60 -1.00 -8.70 20.41
C LYS A 60 -0.29 -7.70 21.33
N HIS A 61 0.19 -6.60 20.78
CA HIS A 61 1.00 -5.63 21.52
C HIS A 61 0.81 -4.20 20.99
N GLN A 62 1.02 -3.22 21.86
CA GLN A 62 0.82 -1.82 21.51
C GLN A 62 1.98 -1.28 20.69
N VAL A 63 1.67 -0.62 19.58
CA VAL A 63 2.63 0.03 18.67
C VAL A 63 2.24 1.48 18.44
N THR A 64 3.23 2.36 18.41
CA THR A 64 3.08 3.77 18.02
C THR A 64 3.57 3.96 16.60
N VAL A 65 2.73 4.49 15.73
CA VAL A 65 3.06 4.81 14.34
C VAL A 65 3.09 6.33 14.16
N SER A 66 4.14 6.85 13.56
CA SER A 66 4.21 8.26 13.15
C SER A 66 3.28 8.52 11.96
N SER A 67 2.87 9.78 11.76
CA SER A 67 2.08 10.13 10.58
C SER A 67 2.87 9.92 9.28
N PHE A 68 2.19 9.46 8.23
CA PHE A 68 2.79 9.20 6.93
C PHE A 68 1.79 9.40 5.78
N TRP A 69 2.28 9.37 4.57
CA TRP A 69 1.46 9.37 3.36
C TRP A 69 1.46 7.99 2.75
N MET A 70 0.30 7.53 2.32
CA MET A 70 0.12 6.24 1.66
C MET A 70 -0.62 6.43 0.33
N ASP A 71 -0.22 5.68 -0.69
CA ASP A 71 -0.97 5.65 -1.95
C ASP A 71 -2.38 5.11 -1.71
N ILE A 72 -3.38 5.69 -2.37
CA ILE A 72 -4.79 5.31 -2.20
C ILE A 72 -5.15 4.02 -2.94
N THR A 73 -4.27 3.57 -3.82
CA THR A 73 -4.42 2.33 -4.60
C THR A 73 -3.07 1.63 -4.69
N GLU A 74 -3.10 0.39 -5.08
CA GLU A 74 -1.92 -0.34 -5.54
C GLU A 74 -1.31 0.37 -6.75
N VAL A 75 -0.02 0.12 -7.00
CA VAL A 75 0.69 0.61 -8.19
C VAL A 75 0.06 0.01 -9.44
N THR A 76 -0.36 0.88 -10.36
CA THR A 76 -1.02 0.44 -11.59
C THR A 76 -0.04 0.03 -12.69
N ASN A 77 -0.52 -0.72 -13.69
CA ASN A 77 0.26 -1.09 -14.86
C ASN A 77 0.84 0.14 -15.58
N ALA A 78 0.06 1.22 -15.72
CA ALA A 78 0.54 2.46 -16.34
C ALA A 78 1.69 3.10 -15.56
N GLN A 79 1.59 3.15 -14.24
CA GLN A 79 2.64 3.72 -13.38
C GLN A 79 3.91 2.87 -13.43
N PHE A 80 3.77 1.55 -13.35
CA PHE A 80 4.91 0.63 -13.41
C PHE A 80 5.57 0.63 -14.79
N LYS A 81 4.78 0.70 -15.86
CA LYS A 81 5.28 0.85 -17.23
C LYS A 81 6.16 2.09 -17.38
N LYS A 82 5.72 3.23 -16.85
CA LYS A 82 6.50 4.47 -16.85
C LYS A 82 7.86 4.29 -16.16
N PHE A 83 7.88 3.64 -14.99
CA PHE A 83 9.11 3.31 -14.30
C PHE A 83 10.07 2.49 -15.17
N ILE A 84 9.56 1.43 -15.81
CA ILE A 84 10.37 0.58 -16.70
C ILE A 84 10.90 1.36 -17.90
N GLU A 85 10.07 2.19 -18.52
CA GLU A 85 10.45 3.00 -19.69
C GLU A 85 11.54 4.03 -19.35
N GLU A 86 11.48 4.64 -18.17
CA GLU A 86 12.45 5.65 -17.75
C GLU A 86 13.77 5.07 -17.23
N THR A 87 13.74 3.85 -16.66
CA THR A 87 14.92 3.27 -16.00
C THR A 87 15.57 2.13 -16.78
N GLY A 88 14.84 1.47 -17.68
CA GLY A 88 15.28 0.23 -18.32
C GLY A 88 15.35 -0.96 -17.35
N TYR A 89 14.70 -0.86 -16.17
CA TYR A 89 14.74 -1.92 -15.17
C TYR A 89 14.15 -3.23 -15.70
N THR A 90 14.76 -4.35 -15.35
CA THR A 90 14.27 -5.69 -15.67
C THR A 90 13.83 -6.38 -14.39
N THR A 91 12.54 -6.77 -14.33
CA THR A 91 11.95 -7.38 -13.13
C THR A 91 12.51 -8.77 -12.84
N THR A 92 12.37 -9.21 -11.61
CA THR A 92 12.78 -10.55 -11.16
C THR A 92 12.15 -11.66 -12.04
N ALA A 93 10.87 -11.50 -12.41
CA ALA A 93 10.17 -12.45 -13.27
C ALA A 93 10.68 -12.48 -14.72
N GLU A 94 11.39 -11.45 -15.16
CA GLU A 94 11.98 -11.34 -16.51
C GLU A 94 13.44 -11.80 -16.55
N ARG A 95 14.08 -12.01 -15.38
CA ARG A 95 15.47 -12.45 -15.28
C ARG A 95 15.58 -13.98 -15.29
N LYS A 96 16.66 -14.49 -15.86
CA LYS A 96 17.01 -15.90 -15.70
C LYS A 96 17.31 -16.16 -14.22
N ILE A 97 16.80 -17.27 -13.71
CA ILE A 97 17.05 -17.71 -12.34
C ILE A 97 18.54 -18.04 -12.20
N ASP A 98 19.22 -17.38 -11.25
CA ASP A 98 20.59 -17.71 -10.90
C ASP A 98 20.60 -18.93 -9.97
N TRP A 99 21.19 -20.02 -10.47
CA TRP A 99 21.30 -21.24 -9.68
C TRP A 99 22.17 -21.05 -8.44
N ASP A 100 23.21 -20.23 -8.54
CA ASP A 100 24.15 -20.03 -7.44
C ASP A 100 23.51 -19.24 -6.29
N GLU A 101 22.52 -18.40 -6.58
CA GLU A 101 21.73 -17.72 -5.55
C GLU A 101 20.71 -18.65 -4.91
N ILE A 102 19.91 -19.39 -5.71
CA ILE A 102 18.80 -20.17 -5.16
C ILE A 102 19.26 -21.46 -4.46
N LYS A 103 20.41 -22.04 -4.83
CA LYS A 103 20.91 -23.28 -4.21
C LYS A 103 21.14 -23.13 -2.70
N GLU A 104 21.48 -21.91 -2.23
CA GLU A 104 21.69 -21.63 -0.82
C GLU A 104 20.37 -21.70 0.01
N MET A 105 19.22 -21.57 -0.67
CA MET A 105 17.89 -21.68 -0.04
C MET A 105 17.31 -23.09 -0.11
N LEU A 106 18.01 -24.02 -0.77
CA LEU A 106 17.55 -25.39 -0.98
C LEU A 106 18.27 -26.36 -0.03
N PRO A 107 17.70 -27.56 0.20
CA PRO A 107 18.36 -28.57 0.99
C PRO A 107 19.77 -28.87 0.46
N PRO A 108 20.79 -29.06 1.34
CA PRO A 108 22.14 -29.37 0.92
C PRO A 108 22.19 -30.60 0.00
N GLY A 109 22.96 -30.49 -1.09
CA GLY A 109 23.06 -31.57 -2.09
C GLY A 109 21.96 -31.61 -3.14
N THR A 110 21.04 -30.63 -3.17
CA THR A 110 20.05 -30.51 -4.24
C THR A 110 20.78 -30.36 -5.59
N PRO A 111 20.55 -31.24 -6.58
CA PRO A 111 21.23 -31.17 -7.84
C PRO A 111 20.73 -29.96 -8.67
N LYS A 112 21.66 -29.36 -9.44
CA LYS A 112 21.26 -28.32 -10.40
C LYS A 112 20.28 -28.87 -11.42
N PRO A 113 19.09 -28.26 -11.57
CA PRO A 113 18.15 -28.67 -12.59
C PRO A 113 18.66 -28.34 -13.99
N HIS A 114 18.00 -28.90 -15.01
CA HIS A 114 18.31 -28.55 -16.39
C HIS A 114 18.09 -27.04 -16.61
N ASP A 115 19.00 -26.40 -17.39
CA ASP A 115 18.98 -24.94 -17.60
C ASP A 115 17.64 -24.38 -18.11
N SER A 116 16.85 -25.20 -18.81
CA SER A 116 15.51 -24.80 -19.24
C SER A 116 14.54 -24.53 -18.07
N LEU A 117 14.80 -25.13 -16.90
CA LEU A 117 14.00 -24.89 -15.70
C LEU A 117 14.39 -23.59 -14.97
N LEU A 118 15.55 -23.03 -15.32
CA LEU A 118 16.06 -21.76 -14.82
C LEU A 118 15.64 -20.58 -15.72
N SER A 119 14.78 -20.80 -16.69
CA SER A 119 14.23 -19.73 -17.54
C SER A 119 13.33 -18.79 -16.72
N PRO A 120 13.20 -17.51 -17.14
CA PRO A 120 12.27 -16.58 -16.55
C PRO A 120 10.87 -17.17 -16.38
N ALA A 121 10.26 -17.01 -15.22
CA ALA A 121 8.94 -17.56 -14.93
C ALA A 121 8.32 -16.84 -13.73
N SER A 122 7.01 -16.96 -13.59
CA SER A 122 6.31 -16.55 -12.38
C SER A 122 5.15 -17.48 -12.06
N LEU A 123 4.69 -17.44 -10.81
CA LEU A 123 3.53 -18.18 -10.36
C LEU A 123 2.26 -17.48 -10.82
N VAL A 124 1.40 -18.23 -11.48
CA VAL A 124 0.09 -17.78 -11.97
C VAL A 124 -1.01 -18.53 -11.24
N PHE A 125 -2.00 -17.81 -10.74
CA PHE A 125 -3.18 -18.46 -10.13
C PHE A 125 -3.90 -19.32 -11.18
N LYS A 126 -4.23 -20.53 -10.77
CA LYS A 126 -4.97 -21.48 -11.56
C LYS A 126 -6.22 -21.91 -10.82
N GLU A 127 -7.36 -21.60 -11.38
CA GLU A 127 -8.61 -22.13 -10.87
C GLU A 127 -8.56 -23.66 -10.83
N THR A 128 -8.94 -24.22 -9.71
CA THR A 128 -8.93 -25.67 -9.48
C THR A 128 -10.29 -26.14 -8.99
N SER A 129 -10.71 -27.31 -9.48
CA SER A 129 -11.93 -27.98 -9.03
C SER A 129 -11.72 -28.78 -7.74
N THR A 130 -10.53 -28.75 -7.14
CA THR A 130 -10.27 -29.49 -5.90
C THR A 130 -11.07 -28.91 -4.72
N SER A 131 -11.71 -29.79 -3.98
CA SER A 131 -12.38 -29.44 -2.70
C SER A 131 -11.40 -29.29 -1.53
N ASN A 132 -10.14 -29.69 -1.72
CA ASN A 132 -9.11 -29.57 -0.69
C ASN A 132 -8.48 -28.15 -0.74
N LEU A 133 -9.06 -27.24 0.03
CA LEU A 133 -8.59 -25.88 0.13
C LEU A 133 -7.25 -25.72 0.88
N ASN A 134 -6.81 -26.78 1.60
CA ASN A 134 -5.55 -26.75 2.36
C ASN A 134 -4.33 -27.02 1.47
N ASP A 135 -4.51 -27.53 0.25
CA ASP A 135 -3.41 -27.76 -0.67
C ASP A 135 -3.29 -26.58 -1.65
N TYR A 136 -2.76 -25.47 -1.16
CA TYR A 136 -2.56 -24.25 -1.94
C TYR A 136 -1.59 -24.42 -3.11
N SER A 137 -0.75 -25.46 -3.12
CA SER A 137 0.15 -25.74 -4.25
C SER A 137 -0.61 -26.02 -5.55
N LYS A 138 -1.87 -26.45 -5.45
CA LYS A 138 -2.73 -26.72 -6.61
C LYS A 138 -3.36 -25.47 -7.22
N TRP A 139 -3.28 -24.35 -6.53
CA TRP A 139 -3.84 -23.08 -7.01
C TRP A 139 -2.84 -22.26 -7.81
N TRP A 140 -1.60 -22.71 -7.88
CA TRP A 140 -0.52 -22.01 -8.54
C TRP A 140 0.17 -22.86 -9.57
N SER A 141 0.50 -22.28 -10.71
CA SER A 141 1.29 -22.90 -11.76
C SER A 141 2.46 -22.00 -12.11
N LEU A 142 3.65 -22.57 -12.15
CA LEU A 142 4.83 -21.85 -12.64
C LEU A 142 4.74 -21.75 -14.17
N ILE A 143 4.50 -20.55 -14.67
CA ILE A 143 4.37 -20.28 -16.10
C ILE A 143 5.61 -19.55 -16.60
N ARG A 144 6.27 -20.12 -17.60
CA ARG A 144 7.45 -19.52 -18.22
C ARG A 144 7.10 -18.23 -18.92
N ASN A 145 7.98 -17.24 -18.77
CA ASN A 145 7.83 -15.90 -19.30
C ASN A 145 6.57 -15.16 -18.84
N ALA A 146 5.84 -15.68 -17.83
CA ALA A 146 4.85 -14.87 -17.13
C ALA A 146 5.56 -13.74 -16.37
N ASN A 147 5.12 -12.52 -16.59
CA ASN A 147 5.68 -11.30 -15.99
C ASN A 147 4.61 -10.21 -16.00
N TRP A 148 4.96 -9.03 -15.56
CA TRP A 148 4.00 -7.91 -15.45
C TRP A 148 3.35 -7.51 -16.79
N LYS A 149 4.02 -7.70 -17.95
CA LYS A 149 3.47 -7.44 -19.31
C LYS A 149 2.61 -8.57 -19.82
N GLN A 150 2.89 -9.78 -19.37
CA GLN A 150 2.28 -11.03 -19.82
C GLN A 150 1.83 -11.87 -18.62
N PRO A 151 0.76 -11.43 -17.90
CA PRO A 151 0.40 -12.00 -16.60
C PRO A 151 0.08 -13.49 -16.61
N PHE A 152 -0.38 -14.01 -17.72
CA PHE A 152 -0.69 -15.44 -17.87
C PHE A 152 0.29 -16.17 -18.81
N GLY A 153 1.45 -15.58 -19.06
CA GLY A 153 2.47 -16.07 -19.97
C GLY A 153 2.39 -15.47 -21.37
N PRO A 154 3.19 -15.98 -22.35
CA PRO A 154 3.44 -15.33 -23.65
C PRO A 154 2.20 -15.07 -24.53
N GLN A 155 1.09 -15.72 -24.24
CA GLN A 155 -0.17 -15.55 -24.96
C GLN A 155 -1.09 -14.50 -24.33
N SER A 156 -0.62 -13.77 -23.32
CA SER A 156 -1.39 -12.74 -22.62
C SER A 156 -0.74 -11.37 -22.73
N ASP A 157 -1.52 -10.33 -22.51
CA ASP A 157 -1.06 -8.95 -22.46
C ASP A 157 -1.84 -8.12 -21.40
N ILE A 158 -1.49 -6.86 -21.28
CA ILE A 158 -2.14 -5.89 -20.40
C ILE A 158 -2.83 -4.76 -21.17
N VAL A 159 -3.12 -4.96 -22.46
CA VAL A 159 -3.82 -3.97 -23.28
C VAL A 159 -5.18 -3.63 -22.69
N GLY A 160 -5.44 -2.35 -22.48
CA GLY A 160 -6.67 -1.85 -21.84
C GLY A 160 -6.74 -2.06 -20.31
N LYS A 161 -5.63 -2.48 -19.69
CA LYS A 161 -5.54 -2.69 -18.23
C LYS A 161 -4.62 -1.68 -17.53
N ASP A 162 -4.52 -0.48 -18.05
CA ASP A 162 -3.62 0.56 -17.53
C ASP A 162 -3.85 0.87 -16.04
N ASN A 163 -5.11 0.85 -15.61
CA ASN A 163 -5.52 1.15 -14.23
C ASN A 163 -5.64 -0.11 -13.35
N TYR A 164 -5.29 -1.28 -13.84
CA TYR A 164 -5.24 -2.49 -13.01
C TYR A 164 -3.92 -2.52 -12.23
N PRO A 165 -3.92 -3.16 -11.05
CA PRO A 165 -2.69 -3.37 -10.28
C PRO A 165 -1.65 -4.13 -11.11
N VAL A 166 -0.39 -3.71 -11.00
CA VAL A 166 0.73 -4.47 -11.56
C VAL A 166 0.91 -5.77 -10.78
N VAL A 167 1.19 -6.86 -11.48
CA VAL A 167 1.41 -8.19 -10.91
C VAL A 167 2.78 -8.74 -11.28
N HIS A 168 3.18 -9.87 -10.69
CA HIS A 168 4.49 -10.51 -10.92
C HIS A 168 5.67 -9.60 -10.60
N VAL A 169 5.55 -8.81 -9.55
CA VAL A 169 6.61 -7.98 -8.98
C VAL A 169 7.10 -8.59 -7.67
N SER A 170 8.41 -8.69 -7.52
CA SER A 170 9.03 -9.11 -6.26
C SER A 170 9.13 -7.94 -5.27
N TRP A 171 9.57 -8.24 -4.05
CA TRP A 171 9.87 -7.19 -3.07
C TRP A 171 10.98 -6.26 -3.56
N GLU A 172 12.00 -6.79 -4.25
CA GLU A 172 13.09 -6.02 -4.87
C GLU A 172 12.55 -5.10 -5.95
N ASP A 173 11.70 -5.61 -6.85
CA ASP A 173 11.07 -4.83 -7.92
C ASP A 173 10.24 -3.66 -7.34
N ALA A 174 9.49 -3.93 -6.27
CA ALA A 174 8.70 -2.92 -5.58
C ALA A 174 9.58 -1.85 -4.91
N ASN A 175 10.71 -2.23 -4.31
CA ASN A 175 11.66 -1.28 -3.75
C ASN A 175 12.31 -0.40 -4.82
N GLU A 176 12.71 -0.97 -5.96
CA GLU A 176 13.29 -0.19 -7.06
C GLU A 176 12.27 0.79 -7.64
N TYR A 177 11.01 0.37 -7.79
CA TYR A 177 9.94 1.29 -8.13
C TYR A 177 9.79 2.41 -7.09
N CYS A 178 9.77 2.08 -5.82
CA CYS A 178 9.65 3.07 -4.75
C CYS A 178 10.80 4.08 -4.77
N LYS A 179 12.04 3.63 -4.96
CA LYS A 179 13.21 4.51 -5.07
C LYS A 179 13.07 5.49 -6.25
N TRP A 180 12.68 4.99 -7.43
CA TRP A 180 12.44 5.82 -8.60
C TRP A 180 11.32 6.85 -8.34
N ALA A 181 10.23 6.43 -7.69
CA ALA A 181 9.09 7.29 -7.39
C ALA A 181 9.34 8.27 -6.22
N GLY A 182 10.52 8.23 -5.57
CA GLY A 182 10.80 9.03 -4.37
C GLY A 182 9.96 8.61 -3.16
N LYS A 183 9.62 7.33 -3.08
CA LYS A 183 8.79 6.68 -2.06
C LYS A 183 9.55 5.56 -1.35
N ARG A 184 8.88 4.87 -0.47
CA ARG A 184 9.31 3.61 0.16
C ARG A 184 8.12 2.69 0.34
N LEU A 185 8.37 1.42 0.56
CA LEU A 185 7.35 0.51 1.06
C LEU A 185 6.95 0.91 2.49
N PRO A 186 5.69 0.70 2.88
CA PRO A 186 5.29 0.85 4.28
C PRO A 186 5.99 -0.22 5.15
N THR A 187 6.16 0.08 6.41
CA THR A 187 6.47 -0.98 7.40
C THR A 187 5.22 -1.82 7.64
N GLU A 188 5.39 -3.01 8.22
CA GLU A 188 4.29 -3.86 8.61
C GLU A 188 3.30 -3.11 9.53
N ALA A 189 3.83 -2.42 10.55
CA ALA A 189 3.02 -1.64 11.47
C ALA A 189 2.25 -0.49 10.77
N GLU A 190 2.86 0.20 9.82
CA GLU A 190 2.19 1.25 9.04
C GLU A 190 1.08 0.67 8.17
N PHE A 191 1.33 -0.47 7.53
CA PHE A 191 0.35 -1.14 6.68
C PHE A 191 -0.83 -1.65 7.49
N GLU A 192 -0.59 -2.33 8.61
CA GLU A 192 -1.64 -2.83 9.49
C GLU A 192 -2.44 -1.68 10.08
N TYR A 193 -1.78 -0.63 10.58
CA TYR A 193 -2.44 0.57 11.12
C TYR A 193 -3.37 1.23 10.10
N ALA A 194 -2.89 1.41 8.86
CA ALA A 194 -3.70 1.98 7.78
C ALA A 194 -4.89 1.09 7.41
N SER A 195 -4.67 -0.23 7.35
CA SER A 195 -5.70 -1.22 7.01
C SER A 195 -6.84 -1.28 8.04
N ARG A 196 -6.54 -1.00 9.30
CA ARG A 196 -7.55 -0.93 10.38
C ARG A 196 -8.46 0.31 10.28
N ALA A 197 -8.13 1.28 9.46
CA ALA A 197 -8.97 2.47 9.17
C ALA A 197 -9.47 3.19 10.44
N GLY A 198 -8.65 3.27 11.50
CA GLY A 198 -9.01 3.90 12.78
C GLY A 198 -9.66 2.96 13.80
N ILE A 199 -9.82 1.68 13.50
CA ILE A 199 -10.18 0.66 14.49
C ILE A 199 -8.92 0.33 15.29
N ILE A 200 -8.91 0.67 16.56
CA ILE A 200 -7.73 0.55 17.44
C ILE A 200 -7.75 -0.68 18.36
N ASN A 201 -8.85 -1.47 18.30
CA ASN A 201 -9.06 -2.66 19.14
C ASN A 201 -9.00 -3.93 18.30
#